data_c24b18ca51ca925382d4a82dc01541d3
#
_entry.id   c24b18ca51ca925382d4a82dc01541d3
#
_cell.length_a   1.000
_cell.length_b   1.000
_cell.length_c   1.000
_cell.angle_alpha   90.00
_cell.angle_beta   90.00
_cell.angle_gamma   90.00
#
_symmetry.space_group_name_H-M   'P 1'
#
loop_
_entity.id
_entity.type
_entity.pdbx_description
1 polymer ?
#
loop_
_entity_poly.entity_id
_entity_poly.type
_entity_poly.pdbx_seq_one_letter_code
_entity_poly.pdbx_strand_id
1 'polypeptide(L)'
;MAESIPPSKTSSIVIIGAGTFGISTAYHLAKRGYTNITCIDRHPVPSLDSAAYDLNKIIRTEYDEPLYTELALEALDAWRQPEWDGIFHETGRMITTTGDPQAEEHLRQSYENLKKAGRADGLELVEGREQIVKHVPQLRDATGIEEWKGLWNSQGGWAHSRKAIEKWGQAAADLGVKFVSGPEGTMAGLRLDASGKLDGVEVASGNVVRGDLYVLCTGAASPEVLPELSREMWTKCWTLAHVELSEEEVAQWRGVPVIDNFELGFTFEPDPETRWMKICDNNPGYQYRLGTYTDPSGKVEHYSVPRYASAHPDDGIPEEAAKAINRFVDVVMPQFSGRPLLGARVCWCTDSPDAHWLIDNHPKHPELLLATGDSGHAFKMFPIIGDYIADALEGKPRGLRKEWKYGDRKSKPVSTRPGTEVKDLRDVMDLK
;
A
#
# COMPACT_ATOMS: atom_id res chain seq x y z
N MET A 1 20.88 -14.11 -21.45
CA MET A 1 20.73 -14.11 -19.97
C MET A 1 20.84 -15.56 -19.55
N ALA A 2 21.77 -15.92 -18.66
CA ALA A 2 21.84 -17.27 -18.12
C ALA A 2 20.54 -17.55 -17.39
N GLU A 3 19.89 -18.68 -17.69
CA GLU A 3 18.73 -19.15 -16.92
C GLU A 3 19.16 -19.30 -15.46
N SER A 4 18.56 -18.51 -14.57
CA SER A 4 18.79 -18.67 -13.14
C SER A 4 18.23 -20.02 -12.71
N ILE A 5 19.08 -20.87 -12.14
CA ILE A 5 18.64 -22.15 -11.57
C ILE A 5 17.72 -21.80 -10.38
N PRO A 6 16.46 -22.29 -10.34
CA PRO A 6 15.57 -22.05 -9.23
C PRO A 6 16.21 -22.48 -7.90
N PRO A 7 16.00 -21.74 -6.81
CA PRO A 7 16.57 -22.10 -5.51
C PRO A 7 16.05 -23.47 -5.04
N SER A 8 16.92 -24.21 -4.33
CA SER A 8 16.50 -25.44 -3.65
C SER A 8 15.41 -25.13 -2.60
N LYS A 9 14.48 -26.05 -2.37
CA LYS A 9 13.47 -25.91 -1.31
C LYS A 9 14.08 -25.86 0.11
N THR A 10 15.34 -26.23 0.26
CA THR A 10 16.10 -26.13 1.51
C THR A 10 17.01 -24.89 1.57
N SER A 11 17.09 -24.10 0.50
CA SER A 11 17.84 -22.83 0.52
C SER A 11 17.35 -21.92 1.64
N SER A 12 18.29 -21.28 2.32
CA SER A 12 18.00 -20.29 3.35
C SER A 12 17.56 -18.98 2.71
N ILE A 13 16.33 -18.57 2.97
CA ILE A 13 15.74 -17.35 2.43
C ILE A 13 15.49 -16.36 3.56
N VAL A 14 16.06 -15.16 3.45
CA VAL A 14 15.82 -14.06 4.39
C VAL A 14 14.90 -13.04 3.74
N ILE A 15 13.70 -12.84 4.31
CA ILE A 15 12.75 -11.80 3.89
C ILE A 15 12.92 -10.62 4.85
N ILE A 16 13.13 -9.43 4.30
CA ILE A 16 13.41 -8.20 5.05
C ILE A 16 12.18 -7.29 4.97
N GLY A 17 11.45 -7.19 6.08
CA GLY A 17 10.17 -6.47 6.19
C GLY A 17 8.97 -7.42 6.22
N ALA A 18 8.14 -7.31 7.27
CA ALA A 18 6.93 -8.10 7.50
C ALA A 18 5.64 -7.29 7.21
N GLY A 19 5.69 -6.46 6.16
CA GLY A 19 4.53 -5.75 5.61
C GLY A 19 3.79 -6.57 4.56
N THR A 20 3.04 -5.88 3.69
CA THR A 20 2.21 -6.50 2.63
C THR A 20 2.99 -7.48 1.77
N PHE A 21 4.12 -7.06 1.18
CA PHE A 21 4.92 -7.91 0.30
C PHE A 21 5.61 -9.02 1.07
N GLY A 22 6.22 -8.71 2.23
CA GLY A 22 6.99 -9.70 2.99
C GLY A 22 6.14 -10.82 3.57
N ILE A 23 5.00 -10.53 4.19
CA ILE A 23 4.10 -11.55 4.74
C ILE A 23 3.51 -12.41 3.62
N SER A 24 3.04 -11.79 2.54
CA SER A 24 2.51 -12.53 1.39
C SER A 24 3.60 -13.45 0.79
N THR A 25 4.83 -12.96 0.64
CA THR A 25 5.97 -13.75 0.14
C THR A 25 6.31 -14.91 1.08
N ALA A 26 6.39 -14.66 2.38
CA ALA A 26 6.69 -15.68 3.39
C ALA A 26 5.66 -16.82 3.34
N TYR A 27 4.38 -16.48 3.29
CA TYR A 27 3.28 -17.44 3.21
C TYR A 27 3.36 -18.27 1.91
N HIS A 28 3.50 -17.62 0.75
CA HIS A 28 3.53 -18.33 -0.54
C HIS A 28 4.78 -19.20 -0.71
N LEU A 29 5.95 -18.75 -0.27
CA LEU A 29 7.16 -19.58 -0.30
C LEU A 29 7.00 -20.80 0.60
N ALA A 30 6.49 -20.65 1.82
CA ALA A 30 6.23 -21.78 2.72
C ALA A 30 5.22 -22.76 2.10
N LYS A 31 4.11 -22.27 1.51
CA LYS A 31 3.17 -23.12 0.76
C LYS A 31 3.79 -23.84 -0.43
N ARG A 32 4.79 -23.25 -1.07
CA ARG A 32 5.56 -23.88 -2.16
C ARG A 32 6.57 -24.91 -1.65
N GLY A 33 6.68 -25.14 -0.33
CA GLY A 33 7.53 -26.14 0.30
C GLY A 33 8.97 -25.68 0.56
N TYR A 34 9.24 -24.36 0.59
CA TYR A 34 10.50 -23.86 1.14
C TYR A 34 10.48 -24.00 2.65
N THR A 35 11.52 -24.63 3.22
CA THR A 35 11.55 -25.04 4.63
C THR A 35 12.47 -24.19 5.52
N ASN A 36 13.26 -23.30 4.93
CA ASN A 36 14.24 -22.50 5.66
C ASN A 36 14.04 -21.00 5.37
N ILE A 37 12.93 -20.45 5.89
CA ILE A 37 12.56 -19.05 5.69
C ILE A 37 12.67 -18.30 7.01
N THR A 38 13.37 -17.18 7.01
CA THR A 38 13.42 -16.23 8.12
C THR A 38 12.91 -14.86 7.64
N CYS A 39 11.87 -14.33 8.28
CA CYS A 39 11.36 -12.99 8.03
C CYS A 39 11.77 -12.07 9.17
N ILE A 40 12.47 -10.99 8.86
CA ILE A 40 12.95 -10.01 9.84
C ILE A 40 12.20 -8.69 9.68
N ASP A 41 11.86 -8.05 10.80
CA ASP A 41 11.21 -6.72 10.83
C ASP A 41 11.58 -6.00 12.14
N ARG A 42 11.49 -4.67 12.14
CA ARG A 42 11.69 -3.87 13.36
C ARG A 42 10.61 -4.09 14.43
N HIS A 43 9.43 -4.53 14.02
CA HIS A 43 8.30 -4.81 14.92
C HIS A 43 7.81 -6.26 14.79
N PRO A 44 7.19 -6.82 15.81
CA PRO A 44 6.44 -8.08 15.69
C PRO A 44 5.33 -7.96 14.63
N VAL A 45 4.91 -9.10 14.09
CA VAL A 45 3.76 -9.17 13.17
C VAL A 45 2.45 -9.01 13.96
N PRO A 46 1.56 -8.10 13.52
CA PRO A 46 1.62 -7.18 12.39
C PRO A 46 2.50 -5.96 12.70
N SER A 47 3.46 -5.66 11.81
CA SER A 47 4.43 -4.56 12.01
C SER A 47 3.77 -3.19 12.10
N LEU A 48 4.03 -2.46 13.18
CA LEU A 48 3.43 -1.14 13.47
C LEU A 48 3.71 -0.09 12.39
N ASP A 49 4.88 -0.17 11.76
CA ASP A 49 5.33 0.79 10.75
C ASP A 49 4.89 0.40 9.33
N SER A 50 4.30 -0.78 9.15
CA SER A 50 3.76 -1.19 7.87
C SER A 50 2.58 -0.30 7.45
N ALA A 51 2.53 0.10 6.17
CA ALA A 51 1.36 0.75 5.59
C ALA A 51 0.07 -0.08 5.75
N ALA A 52 0.19 -1.40 5.93
CA ALA A 52 -0.93 -2.30 6.18
C ALA A 52 -1.37 -2.35 7.65
N TYR A 53 -0.61 -1.75 8.59
CA TYR A 53 -1.05 -1.60 9.97
C TYR A 53 -2.11 -0.49 10.08
N ASP A 54 -3.29 -0.82 9.61
CA ASP A 54 -4.40 0.11 9.45
C ASP A 54 -5.73 -0.61 9.72
N LEU A 55 -6.77 0.18 9.96
CA LEU A 55 -8.12 -0.34 10.20
C LEU A 55 -8.64 -1.06 8.95
N ASN A 56 -8.52 -0.41 7.80
CA ASN A 56 -9.02 -0.93 6.53
C ASN A 56 -8.22 -0.39 5.33
N LYS A 57 -8.33 -1.10 4.20
CA LYS A 57 -7.78 -0.72 2.90
C LYS A 57 -8.79 -1.05 1.80
N ILE A 58 -8.84 -0.21 0.77
CA ILE A 58 -9.71 -0.42 -0.39
C ILE A 58 -9.28 -1.66 -1.16
N ILE A 59 -10.23 -2.52 -1.46
CA ILE A 59 -10.11 -3.61 -2.42
C ILE A 59 -10.93 -3.21 -3.64
N ARG A 60 -10.25 -3.01 -4.77
CA ARG A 60 -10.85 -2.48 -6.00
C ARG A 60 -10.24 -3.12 -7.23
N THR A 61 -10.98 -3.09 -8.34
CA THR A 61 -10.55 -3.62 -9.64
C THR A 61 -10.45 -2.55 -10.72
N GLU A 62 -10.86 -1.33 -10.43
CA GLU A 62 -10.86 -0.19 -11.34
C GLU A 62 -9.43 0.35 -11.51
N TYR A 63 -8.87 0.13 -12.69
CA TYR A 63 -7.58 0.64 -13.14
C TYR A 63 -7.66 1.05 -14.60
N ASP A 64 -7.04 2.17 -14.93
CA ASP A 64 -6.78 2.60 -16.31
C ASP A 64 -5.65 1.80 -16.97
N GLU A 65 -4.71 1.25 -16.17
CA GLU A 65 -3.65 0.37 -16.61
C GLU A 65 -4.13 -1.10 -16.67
N PRO A 66 -4.20 -1.75 -17.85
CA PRO A 66 -4.72 -3.11 -17.99
C PRO A 66 -4.02 -4.16 -17.14
N LEU A 67 -2.70 -4.03 -16.96
CA LEU A 67 -1.92 -4.91 -16.10
C LEU A 67 -2.51 -5.01 -14.69
N TYR A 68 -2.81 -3.85 -14.10
CA TYR A 68 -3.36 -3.82 -12.74
C TYR A 68 -4.84 -4.17 -12.69
N THR A 69 -5.59 -4.00 -13.79
CA THR A 69 -6.96 -4.55 -13.90
C THR A 69 -6.92 -6.08 -13.79
N GLU A 70 -6.04 -6.74 -14.56
CA GLU A 70 -5.89 -8.21 -14.52
C GLU A 70 -5.49 -8.71 -13.12
N LEU A 71 -4.45 -8.11 -12.53
CA LEU A 71 -3.99 -8.48 -11.19
C LEU A 71 -5.06 -8.24 -10.12
N ALA A 72 -5.81 -7.14 -10.23
CA ALA A 72 -6.86 -6.82 -9.27
C ALA A 72 -8.04 -7.79 -9.36
N LEU A 73 -8.37 -8.27 -10.54
CA LEU A 73 -9.39 -9.30 -10.73
C LEU A 73 -8.94 -10.65 -10.15
N GLU A 74 -7.69 -11.07 -10.41
CA GLU A 74 -7.10 -12.26 -9.77
C GLU A 74 -7.11 -12.13 -8.24
N ALA A 75 -6.72 -10.97 -7.72
CA ALA A 75 -6.71 -10.71 -6.29
C ALA A 75 -8.13 -10.69 -5.69
N LEU A 76 -9.12 -10.11 -6.38
CA LEU A 76 -10.50 -10.12 -5.92
C LEU A 76 -11.06 -11.54 -5.81
N ASP A 77 -10.79 -12.39 -6.81
CA ASP A 77 -11.20 -13.79 -6.77
C ASP A 77 -10.51 -14.55 -5.61
N ALA A 78 -9.27 -14.17 -5.26
CA ALA A 78 -8.57 -14.69 -4.08
C ALA A 78 -9.14 -14.13 -2.77
N TRP A 79 -9.49 -12.83 -2.70
CA TRP A 79 -10.16 -12.25 -1.53
C TRP A 79 -11.52 -12.86 -1.21
N ARG A 80 -12.24 -13.39 -2.21
CA ARG A 80 -13.54 -14.07 -2.05
C ARG A 80 -13.43 -15.48 -1.50
N GLN A 81 -12.22 -16.01 -1.27
CA GLN A 81 -12.07 -17.34 -0.68
C GLN A 81 -12.47 -17.34 0.80
N PRO A 82 -13.02 -18.44 1.33
CA PRO A 82 -13.51 -18.52 2.71
C PRO A 82 -12.48 -18.17 3.79
N GLU A 83 -11.20 -18.26 3.46
CA GLU A 83 -10.14 -17.86 4.39
C GLU A 83 -10.20 -16.36 4.75
N TRP A 84 -10.86 -15.52 3.95
CA TRP A 84 -10.99 -14.08 4.17
C TRP A 84 -12.34 -13.66 4.77
N ASP A 85 -13.19 -14.61 5.16
CA ASP A 85 -14.47 -14.31 5.80
C ASP A 85 -14.25 -13.47 7.07
N GLY A 86 -15.00 -12.37 7.19
CA GLY A 86 -14.88 -11.40 8.28
C GLY A 86 -13.64 -10.50 8.21
N ILE A 87 -12.83 -10.60 7.15
CA ILE A 87 -11.69 -9.71 6.86
C ILE A 87 -11.95 -8.91 5.59
N PHE A 88 -12.39 -9.55 4.50
CA PHE A 88 -12.83 -8.88 3.29
C PHE A 88 -14.34 -8.64 3.34
N HIS A 89 -14.73 -7.41 3.03
CA HIS A 89 -16.12 -6.96 3.00
C HIS A 89 -16.42 -6.43 1.59
N GLU A 90 -17.17 -7.21 0.81
CA GLU A 90 -17.55 -6.84 -0.55
C GLU A 90 -18.79 -5.93 -0.50
N THR A 91 -18.57 -4.67 -0.09
CA THR A 91 -19.63 -3.68 0.08
C THR A 91 -19.87 -2.82 -1.17
N GLY A 92 -19.04 -3.00 -2.20
CA GLY A 92 -19.00 -2.14 -3.37
C GLY A 92 -18.12 -0.90 -3.17
N ARG A 93 -17.91 -0.17 -4.27
CA ARG A 93 -17.22 1.13 -4.28
C ARG A 93 -17.93 2.10 -5.20
N MET A 94 -18.19 3.30 -4.70
CA MET A 94 -18.59 4.46 -5.47
C MET A 94 -17.39 5.39 -5.59
N ILE A 95 -16.78 5.47 -6.78
CA ILE A 95 -15.71 6.41 -7.06
C ILE A 95 -16.24 7.53 -7.94
N THR A 96 -15.95 8.78 -7.57
CA THR A 96 -16.53 9.98 -8.19
C THR A 96 -15.47 11.04 -8.45
N THR A 97 -15.83 12.01 -9.29
CA THR A 97 -15.08 13.26 -9.50
C THR A 97 -16.03 14.45 -9.47
N THR A 98 -15.52 15.60 -9.06
CA THR A 98 -16.27 16.87 -9.09
C THR A 98 -16.18 17.57 -10.45
N GLY A 99 -15.54 16.95 -11.46
CA GLY A 99 -15.46 17.46 -12.82
C GLY A 99 -14.03 17.61 -13.37
N ASP A 100 -13.02 17.01 -12.73
CA ASP A 100 -11.68 16.94 -13.30
C ASP A 100 -11.66 16.06 -14.55
N PRO A 101 -11.27 16.59 -15.75
CA PRO A 101 -11.31 15.82 -16.99
C PRO A 101 -10.38 14.60 -17.00
N GLN A 102 -9.27 14.60 -16.25
CA GLN A 102 -8.36 13.46 -16.14
C GLN A 102 -8.98 12.37 -15.29
N ALA A 103 -9.66 12.75 -14.20
CA ALA A 103 -10.40 11.82 -13.37
C ALA A 103 -11.57 11.19 -14.14
N GLU A 104 -12.33 11.97 -14.94
CA GLU A 104 -13.39 11.43 -15.80
C GLU A 104 -12.83 10.41 -16.81
N GLU A 105 -11.71 10.72 -17.44
CA GLU A 105 -11.06 9.79 -18.39
C GLU A 105 -10.57 8.52 -17.68
N HIS A 106 -10.00 8.65 -16.47
CA HIS A 106 -9.61 7.50 -15.65
C HIS A 106 -10.81 6.58 -15.34
N LEU A 107 -11.96 7.17 -14.96
CA LEU A 107 -13.19 6.40 -14.71
C LEU A 107 -13.65 5.65 -15.96
N ARG A 108 -13.68 6.36 -17.11
CA ARG A 108 -14.09 5.78 -18.39
C ARG A 108 -13.14 4.63 -18.80
N GLN A 109 -11.84 4.83 -18.72
CA GLN A 109 -10.86 3.82 -19.11
C GLN A 109 -10.94 2.60 -18.18
N SER A 110 -11.11 2.81 -16.87
CA SER A 110 -11.30 1.73 -15.89
C SER A 110 -12.55 0.91 -16.20
N TYR A 111 -13.66 1.57 -16.51
CA TYR A 111 -14.90 0.91 -16.93
C TYR A 111 -14.69 0.05 -18.19
N GLU A 112 -14.04 0.59 -19.24
CA GLU A 112 -13.79 -0.14 -20.48
C GLU A 112 -12.82 -1.33 -20.27
N ASN A 113 -11.82 -1.21 -19.41
CA ASN A 113 -10.91 -2.30 -19.10
C ASN A 113 -11.64 -3.46 -18.40
N LEU A 114 -12.48 -3.17 -17.43
CA LEU A 114 -13.30 -4.18 -16.73
C LEU A 114 -14.30 -4.84 -17.69
N LYS A 115 -14.93 -4.05 -18.56
CA LYS A 115 -15.83 -4.58 -19.58
C LYS A 115 -15.12 -5.51 -20.57
N LYS A 116 -13.93 -5.15 -21.04
CA LYS A 116 -13.08 -6.01 -21.89
C LYS A 116 -12.66 -7.29 -21.18
N ALA A 117 -12.45 -7.23 -19.86
CA ALA A 117 -12.13 -8.40 -19.03
C ALA A 117 -13.36 -9.29 -18.74
N GLY A 118 -14.55 -8.94 -19.25
CA GLY A 118 -15.79 -9.71 -19.01
C GLY A 118 -16.37 -9.53 -17.61
N ARG A 119 -16.00 -8.45 -16.91
CA ARG A 119 -16.42 -8.14 -15.53
C ARG A 119 -17.32 -6.90 -15.47
N ALA A 120 -18.26 -6.78 -16.45
CA ALA A 120 -19.20 -5.66 -16.52
C ALA A 120 -20.38 -5.74 -15.54
N ASP A 121 -20.64 -6.91 -14.97
CA ASP A 121 -21.76 -7.12 -14.07
C ASP A 121 -21.55 -6.28 -12.78
N GLY A 122 -22.57 -5.48 -12.42
CA GLY A 122 -22.52 -4.60 -11.28
C GLY A 122 -21.69 -3.32 -11.47
N LEU A 123 -21.29 -3.02 -12.72
CA LEU A 123 -20.65 -1.74 -13.09
C LEU A 123 -21.69 -0.78 -13.69
N GLU A 124 -21.69 0.47 -13.24
CA GLU A 124 -22.54 1.52 -13.78
C GLU A 124 -21.78 2.85 -13.77
N LEU A 125 -21.66 3.52 -14.92
CA LEU A 125 -21.26 4.93 -14.96
C LEU A 125 -22.44 5.76 -14.47
N VAL A 126 -22.22 6.62 -13.51
CA VAL A 126 -23.26 7.40 -12.82
C VAL A 126 -23.00 8.88 -12.97
N GLU A 127 -24.09 9.68 -13.03
CA GLU A 127 -24.03 11.13 -13.11
C GLU A 127 -25.13 11.73 -12.22
N GLY A 128 -24.72 12.68 -11.38
CA GLY A 128 -25.60 13.44 -10.52
C GLY A 128 -26.15 12.70 -9.32
N ARG A 129 -26.81 13.46 -8.46
CA ARG A 129 -27.32 13.02 -7.15
C ARG A 129 -28.20 11.77 -7.24
N GLU A 130 -29.16 11.75 -8.16
CA GLU A 130 -30.16 10.67 -8.22
C GLU A 130 -29.50 9.31 -8.44
N GLN A 131 -28.58 9.23 -9.40
CA GLN A 131 -27.88 7.96 -9.70
C GLN A 131 -26.90 7.56 -8.59
N ILE A 132 -26.20 8.53 -7.99
CA ILE A 132 -25.26 8.26 -6.90
C ILE A 132 -26.02 7.75 -5.67
N VAL A 133 -27.08 8.43 -5.26
CA VAL A 133 -27.88 8.07 -4.07
C VAL A 133 -28.63 6.75 -4.26
N LYS A 134 -28.98 6.38 -5.49
CA LYS A 134 -29.54 5.04 -5.81
C LYS A 134 -28.64 3.91 -5.31
N HIS A 135 -27.31 4.05 -5.47
CA HIS A 135 -26.33 3.06 -5.02
C HIS A 135 -25.83 3.27 -3.60
N VAL A 136 -25.79 4.54 -3.16
CA VAL A 136 -25.29 4.94 -1.83
C VAL A 136 -26.32 5.82 -1.14
N PRO A 137 -27.39 5.24 -0.56
CA PRO A 137 -28.46 6.02 0.08
C PRO A 137 -28.00 6.92 1.23
N GLN A 138 -26.87 6.63 1.84
CA GLN A 138 -26.25 7.45 2.89
C GLN A 138 -25.80 8.82 2.39
N LEU A 139 -25.62 8.99 1.08
CA LEU A 139 -25.26 10.28 0.45
C LEU A 139 -26.47 11.18 0.15
N ARG A 140 -27.67 10.86 0.64
CA ARG A 140 -28.88 11.68 0.40
C ARG A 140 -28.74 13.13 0.84
N ASP A 141 -27.99 13.34 1.93
CA ASP A 141 -27.78 14.65 2.55
C ASP A 141 -26.44 15.30 2.13
N ALA A 142 -25.64 14.60 1.30
CA ALA A 142 -24.38 15.13 0.77
C ALA A 142 -24.65 16.41 -0.04
N THR A 143 -23.71 17.37 -0.01
CA THR A 143 -23.88 18.67 -0.64
C THR A 143 -23.04 18.80 -1.90
N GLY A 144 -23.57 19.48 -2.93
CA GLY A 144 -22.82 19.78 -4.15
C GLY A 144 -22.52 18.57 -5.05
N ILE A 145 -23.30 17.48 -4.91
CA ILE A 145 -23.10 16.24 -5.69
C ILE A 145 -23.93 16.17 -6.97
N GLU A 146 -24.60 17.26 -7.32
CA GLU A 146 -25.54 17.34 -8.47
C GLU A 146 -24.84 17.17 -9.82
N GLU A 147 -23.58 17.57 -9.91
CA GLU A 147 -22.77 17.52 -11.15
C GLU A 147 -21.65 16.47 -11.07
N TRP A 148 -21.62 15.69 -9.99
CA TRP A 148 -20.59 14.64 -9.88
C TRP A 148 -20.82 13.55 -10.92
N LYS A 149 -19.72 13.06 -11.48
CA LYS A 149 -19.68 11.86 -12.31
C LYS A 149 -18.93 10.77 -11.57
N GLY A 150 -19.28 9.52 -11.84
CA GLY A 150 -18.66 8.43 -11.12
C GLY A 150 -18.79 7.08 -11.82
N LEU A 151 -18.18 6.11 -11.17
CA LEU A 151 -18.27 4.69 -11.48
C LEU A 151 -18.70 3.96 -10.22
N TRP A 152 -19.86 3.34 -10.30
CA TRP A 152 -20.29 2.34 -9.33
C TRP A 152 -19.71 0.98 -9.71
N ASN A 153 -19.11 0.28 -8.74
CA ASN A 153 -18.68 -1.10 -8.87
C ASN A 153 -19.13 -1.90 -7.63
N SER A 154 -20.04 -2.85 -7.84
CA SER A 154 -20.52 -3.72 -6.76
C SER A 154 -19.50 -4.78 -6.34
N GLN A 155 -18.47 -5.04 -7.16
CA GLN A 155 -17.48 -6.10 -6.98
C GLN A 155 -16.23 -5.63 -6.20
N GLY A 156 -16.28 -4.48 -5.59
CA GLY A 156 -15.21 -3.95 -4.75
C GLY A 156 -15.63 -3.88 -3.29
N GLY A 157 -14.82 -3.21 -2.48
CA GLY A 157 -15.10 -3.00 -1.07
C GLY A 157 -13.83 -2.70 -0.30
N TRP A 158 -13.71 -3.30 0.89
CA TRP A 158 -12.56 -3.07 1.76
C TRP A 158 -12.15 -4.34 2.51
N ALA A 159 -10.90 -4.37 2.95
CA ALA A 159 -10.44 -5.44 3.84
C ALA A 159 -9.81 -4.86 5.11
N HIS A 160 -10.00 -5.56 6.23
CA HIS A 160 -9.37 -5.24 7.50
C HIS A 160 -7.87 -5.57 7.42
N SER A 161 -7.06 -4.57 7.04
CA SER A 161 -5.69 -4.80 6.60
C SER A 161 -4.78 -5.36 7.69
N ARG A 162 -4.88 -4.86 8.92
CA ARG A 162 -4.12 -5.40 10.05
C ARG A 162 -4.46 -6.86 10.33
N LYS A 163 -5.76 -7.22 10.37
CA LYS A 163 -6.20 -8.62 10.59
C LYS A 163 -5.74 -9.55 9.46
N ALA A 164 -5.70 -9.06 8.21
CA ALA A 164 -5.18 -9.84 7.10
C ALA A 164 -3.69 -10.18 7.24
N ILE A 165 -2.87 -9.18 7.58
CA ILE A 165 -1.42 -9.37 7.83
C ILE A 165 -1.20 -10.33 9.01
N GLU A 166 -1.94 -10.15 10.12
CA GLU A 166 -1.87 -11.02 11.28
C GLU A 166 -2.21 -12.47 10.93
N LYS A 167 -3.32 -12.67 10.23
CA LYS A 167 -3.78 -14.02 9.79
C LYS A 167 -2.73 -14.76 8.97
N TRP A 168 -2.19 -14.13 7.93
CA TRP A 168 -1.18 -14.80 7.11
C TRP A 168 0.20 -14.84 7.75
N GLY A 169 0.52 -13.90 8.64
CA GLY A 169 1.71 -13.99 9.48
C GLY A 169 1.67 -15.23 10.36
N GLN A 170 0.54 -15.50 11.03
CA GLN A 170 0.35 -16.71 11.82
C GLN A 170 0.37 -17.97 10.95
N ALA A 171 -0.33 -17.97 9.80
CA ALA A 171 -0.33 -19.10 8.88
C ALA A 171 1.07 -19.42 8.33
N ALA A 172 1.90 -18.40 8.06
CA ALA A 172 3.29 -18.58 7.66
C ALA A 172 4.14 -19.17 8.81
N ALA A 173 3.93 -18.71 10.05
CA ALA A 173 4.60 -19.27 11.23
C ALA A 173 4.23 -20.75 11.43
N ASP A 174 2.96 -21.10 11.27
CA ASP A 174 2.48 -22.49 11.37
C ASP A 174 3.08 -23.39 10.29
N LEU A 175 3.47 -22.83 9.13
CA LEU A 175 4.21 -23.49 8.06
C LEU A 175 5.73 -23.52 8.28
N GLY A 176 6.21 -23.00 9.42
CA GLY A 176 7.62 -23.05 9.81
C GLY A 176 8.46 -21.81 9.48
N VAL A 177 7.85 -20.73 9.02
CA VAL A 177 8.56 -19.45 8.84
C VAL A 177 8.98 -18.91 10.21
N LYS A 178 10.23 -18.51 10.35
CA LYS A 178 10.77 -17.87 11.55
C LYS A 178 10.61 -16.36 11.43
N PHE A 179 9.96 -15.73 12.42
CA PHE A 179 9.87 -14.28 12.53
C PHE A 179 10.84 -13.78 13.59
N VAL A 180 11.65 -12.77 13.24
CA VAL A 180 12.59 -12.12 14.14
C VAL A 180 12.33 -10.61 14.13
N SER A 181 12.15 -10.00 15.28
CA SER A 181 11.82 -8.58 15.41
C SER A 181 12.67 -7.87 16.46
N GLY A 182 12.46 -6.55 16.58
CA GLY A 182 13.28 -5.69 17.44
C GLY A 182 14.68 -5.48 16.87
N PRO A 183 15.70 -5.20 17.71
CA PRO A 183 17.06 -4.95 17.23
C PRO A 183 17.66 -6.09 16.39
N GLU A 184 17.26 -7.33 16.65
CA GLU A 184 17.68 -8.52 15.88
C GLU A 184 16.99 -8.65 14.51
N GLY A 185 15.87 -7.95 14.31
CA GLY A 185 15.11 -7.96 13.05
C GLY A 185 15.17 -6.65 12.28
N THR A 186 15.71 -5.57 12.86
CA THR A 186 15.81 -4.26 12.22
C THR A 186 17.04 -4.20 11.32
N MET A 187 16.85 -4.18 10.00
CA MET A 187 17.94 -4.03 9.03
C MET A 187 18.66 -2.69 9.24
N ALA A 188 19.98 -2.74 9.32
CA ALA A 188 20.89 -1.59 9.37
C ALA A 188 21.65 -1.40 8.05
N GLY A 189 21.88 -2.47 7.28
CA GLY A 189 22.57 -2.40 6.01
C GLY A 189 22.85 -3.80 5.41
N LEU A 190 23.49 -3.78 4.24
CA LEU A 190 23.99 -5.00 3.62
C LEU A 190 25.43 -5.28 4.09
N ARG A 191 25.69 -6.52 4.44
CA ARG A 191 27.05 -7.02 4.72
C ARG A 191 27.62 -7.62 3.47
N LEU A 192 28.78 -7.11 3.04
CA LEU A 192 29.53 -7.66 1.92
C LEU A 192 30.78 -8.37 2.44
N ASP A 193 31.18 -9.46 1.78
CA ASP A 193 32.45 -10.12 2.04
C ASP A 193 33.62 -9.37 1.39
N ALA A 194 34.84 -9.87 1.57
CA ALA A 194 36.06 -9.26 1.02
C ALA A 194 36.08 -9.20 -0.52
N SER A 195 35.25 -9.97 -1.21
CA SER A 195 35.12 -9.95 -2.67
C SER A 195 34.04 -8.98 -3.16
N GLY A 196 33.27 -8.37 -2.24
CA GLY A 196 32.13 -7.52 -2.55
C GLY A 196 30.83 -8.26 -2.80
N LYS A 197 30.79 -9.56 -2.54
CA LYS A 197 29.57 -10.38 -2.61
C LYS A 197 28.74 -10.20 -1.35
N LEU A 198 27.41 -10.27 -1.48
CA LEU A 198 26.49 -10.21 -0.35
C LEU A 198 26.69 -11.42 0.57
N ASP A 199 27.08 -11.16 1.83
CA ASP A 199 27.31 -12.16 2.89
C ASP A 199 26.17 -12.20 3.92
N GLY A 200 25.35 -11.15 3.97
CA GLY A 200 24.26 -11.07 4.93
C GLY A 200 23.62 -9.70 5.05
N VAL A 201 22.72 -9.60 6.01
CA VAL A 201 22.06 -8.36 6.41
C VAL A 201 22.52 -8.00 7.80
N GLU A 202 23.15 -6.83 7.96
CA GLU A 202 23.45 -6.27 9.28
C GLU A 202 22.17 -5.79 9.94
N VAL A 203 21.99 -6.11 11.22
CA VAL A 203 20.83 -5.68 12.00
C VAL A 203 21.26 -4.75 13.13
N ALA A 204 20.31 -4.00 13.70
CA ALA A 204 20.57 -2.95 14.68
C ALA A 204 21.27 -3.45 15.98
N SER A 205 21.19 -4.73 16.30
CA SER A 205 21.93 -5.35 17.39
C SER A 205 23.43 -5.50 17.11
N GLY A 206 23.89 -5.28 15.88
CA GLY A 206 25.26 -5.53 15.41
C GLY A 206 25.50 -6.96 14.90
N ASN A 207 24.49 -7.82 14.96
CA ASN A 207 24.55 -9.15 14.41
C ASN A 207 24.34 -9.14 12.89
N VAL A 208 24.64 -10.29 12.24
CA VAL A 208 24.44 -10.49 10.80
C VAL A 208 23.53 -11.68 10.57
N VAL A 209 22.40 -11.43 9.89
CA VAL A 209 21.47 -12.47 9.45
C VAL A 209 21.92 -12.96 8.08
N ARG A 210 22.24 -14.26 7.99
CA ARG A 210 22.75 -14.88 6.74
C ARG A 210 21.72 -15.76 6.09
N GLY A 211 21.75 -15.78 4.76
CA GLY A 211 20.94 -16.63 3.91
C GLY A 211 21.61 -16.87 2.56
N ASP A 212 21.07 -17.81 1.79
CA ASP A 212 21.48 -18.04 0.41
C ASP A 212 20.85 -16.98 -0.52
N LEU A 213 19.64 -16.52 -0.16
CA LEU A 213 18.85 -15.53 -0.90
C LEU A 213 18.18 -14.54 0.05
N TYR A 214 17.98 -13.35 -0.45
CA TYR A 214 17.37 -12.24 0.30
C TYR A 214 16.24 -11.62 -0.52
N VAL A 215 15.14 -11.24 0.14
CA VAL A 215 14.02 -10.51 -0.47
C VAL A 215 13.78 -9.22 0.31
N LEU A 216 14.02 -8.07 -0.31
CA LEU A 216 13.82 -6.76 0.31
C LEU A 216 12.37 -6.31 0.16
N CYS A 217 11.61 -6.30 1.26
CA CYS A 217 10.20 -5.91 1.34
C CYS A 217 9.98 -4.74 2.32
N THR A 218 10.93 -3.80 2.37
CA THR A 218 11.00 -2.76 3.42
C THR A 218 10.07 -1.55 3.18
N GLY A 219 9.26 -1.57 2.11
CA GLY A 219 8.24 -0.55 1.84
C GLY A 219 8.82 0.87 1.92
N ALA A 220 8.23 1.72 2.74
CA ALA A 220 8.66 3.12 2.89
C ALA A 220 10.11 3.30 3.36
N ALA A 221 10.69 2.32 4.06
CA ALA A 221 12.08 2.37 4.48
C ALA A 221 13.08 1.95 3.39
N SER A 222 12.62 1.53 2.20
CA SER A 222 13.53 1.03 1.16
C SER A 222 14.64 2.02 0.77
N PRO A 223 14.38 3.32 0.52
CA PRO A 223 15.44 4.27 0.28
C PRO A 223 16.30 4.58 1.53
N GLU A 224 15.79 4.36 2.73
CA GLU A 224 16.55 4.55 3.98
C GLU A 224 17.61 3.45 4.15
N VAL A 225 17.23 2.19 3.90
CA VAL A 225 18.13 1.03 4.08
C VAL A 225 19.02 0.76 2.87
N LEU A 226 18.61 1.16 1.66
CA LEU A 226 19.37 1.13 0.42
C LEU A 226 19.22 2.47 -0.30
N PRO A 227 20.09 3.46 0.00
CA PRO A 227 19.94 4.83 -0.50
C PRO A 227 19.92 4.98 -2.03
N GLU A 228 20.54 4.07 -2.77
CA GLU A 228 20.48 4.06 -4.24
C GLU A 228 19.07 3.85 -4.80
N LEU A 229 18.16 3.25 -4.01
CA LEU A 229 16.76 3.10 -4.39
C LEU A 229 15.99 4.44 -4.42
N SER A 230 16.54 5.49 -3.82
CA SER A 230 15.97 6.84 -3.94
C SER A 230 15.90 7.38 -5.38
N ARG A 231 16.59 6.72 -6.32
CA ARG A 231 16.55 7.02 -7.76
C ARG A 231 15.45 6.25 -8.51
N GLU A 232 14.96 5.17 -7.93
CA GLU A 232 13.90 4.31 -8.47
C GLU A 232 12.52 4.66 -7.91
N MET A 233 12.50 5.15 -6.67
CA MET A 233 11.28 5.47 -5.95
C MET A 233 11.52 6.56 -4.91
N TRP A 234 10.44 7.13 -4.40
CA TRP A 234 10.58 8.03 -3.27
C TRP A 234 9.57 7.72 -2.16
N THR A 235 10.03 7.83 -0.92
CA THR A 235 9.21 7.70 0.27
C THR A 235 8.32 8.92 0.43
N LYS A 236 7.04 8.70 0.61
CA LYS A 236 6.07 9.74 0.95
C LYS A 236 5.01 9.21 1.92
N CYS A 237 4.23 10.10 2.49
CA CYS A 237 3.10 9.71 3.33
C CYS A 237 1.82 10.40 2.89
N TRP A 238 0.71 9.74 3.18
CA TRP A 238 -0.63 10.29 3.14
C TRP A 238 -1.17 10.45 4.54
N THR A 239 -2.25 11.21 4.66
CA THR A 239 -2.89 11.50 5.93
C THR A 239 -4.20 10.76 6.07
N LEU A 240 -4.52 10.43 7.30
CA LEU A 240 -5.79 9.83 7.67
C LEU A 240 -6.19 10.29 9.08
N ALA A 241 -7.49 10.28 9.32
CA ALA A 241 -8.08 10.45 10.64
C ALA A 241 -9.37 9.64 10.74
N HIS A 242 -10.00 9.67 11.90
CA HIS A 242 -11.26 8.98 12.14
C HIS A 242 -12.24 9.93 12.82
N VAL A 243 -13.53 9.70 12.59
CA VAL A 243 -14.62 10.24 13.40
C VAL A 243 -15.29 9.11 14.18
N GLU A 244 -15.66 9.38 15.44
CA GLU A 244 -16.41 8.42 16.23
C GLU A 244 -17.91 8.57 15.95
N LEU A 245 -18.58 7.43 15.77
CA LEU A 245 -20.00 7.34 15.54
C LEU A 245 -20.71 6.77 16.79
N SER A 246 -22.00 7.07 16.96
CA SER A 246 -22.84 6.37 17.93
C SER A 246 -23.15 4.94 17.43
N GLU A 247 -23.63 4.09 18.31
CA GLU A 247 -24.05 2.72 17.93
C GLU A 247 -25.17 2.73 16.87
N GLU A 248 -26.09 3.69 16.95
CA GLU A 248 -27.18 3.88 15.98
C GLU A 248 -26.65 4.30 14.61
N GLU A 249 -25.67 5.22 14.60
CA GLU A 249 -25.01 5.66 13.36
C GLU A 249 -24.18 4.53 12.73
N VAL A 250 -23.46 3.76 13.53
CA VAL A 250 -22.76 2.54 13.03
C VAL A 250 -23.77 1.59 12.38
N ALA A 251 -24.92 1.37 13.00
CA ALA A 251 -25.96 0.50 12.43
C ALA A 251 -26.53 1.06 11.11
N GLN A 252 -26.70 2.38 10.99
CA GLN A 252 -27.19 3.05 9.78
C GLN A 252 -26.16 3.03 8.62
N TRP A 253 -24.87 3.04 8.96
CA TRP A 253 -23.76 3.05 7.99
C TRP A 253 -23.17 1.65 7.76
N ARG A 254 -23.75 0.61 8.36
CA ARG A 254 -23.33 -0.77 8.13
C ARG A 254 -23.53 -1.15 6.66
N GLY A 255 -22.49 -1.77 6.07
CA GLY A 255 -22.51 -2.19 4.67
C GLY A 255 -22.45 -1.04 3.67
N VAL A 256 -22.16 0.19 4.12
CA VAL A 256 -21.94 1.30 3.18
C VAL A 256 -20.76 0.95 2.26
N PRO A 257 -20.88 1.21 0.95
CA PRO A 257 -19.77 1.04 0.04
C PRO A 257 -18.59 1.96 0.40
N VAL A 258 -17.40 1.64 -0.09
CA VAL A 258 -16.32 2.62 -0.10
C VAL A 258 -16.77 3.84 -0.91
N ILE A 259 -16.81 5.00 -0.28
CA ILE A 259 -17.13 6.28 -0.92
C ILE A 259 -15.82 6.99 -1.20
N ASP A 260 -15.52 7.23 -2.46
CA ASP A 260 -14.25 7.80 -2.92
C ASP A 260 -14.52 8.93 -3.91
N ASN A 261 -13.86 10.06 -3.70
CA ASN A 261 -13.90 11.19 -4.62
C ASN A 261 -12.46 11.66 -4.89
N PHE A 262 -12.07 11.72 -6.15
CA PHE A 262 -10.70 12.01 -6.56
C PHE A 262 -10.13 13.32 -6.00
N GLU A 263 -10.97 14.32 -5.83
CA GLU A 263 -10.54 15.67 -5.41
C GLU A 263 -10.71 15.90 -3.91
N LEU A 264 -11.58 15.14 -3.24
CA LEU A 264 -11.92 15.38 -1.83
C LEU A 264 -11.31 14.37 -0.88
N GLY A 265 -11.38 13.07 -1.19
CA GLY A 265 -10.94 12.01 -0.29
C GLY A 265 -11.84 10.77 -0.32
N PHE A 266 -11.68 9.92 0.68
CA PHE A 266 -12.45 8.68 0.74
C PHE A 266 -12.71 8.21 2.17
N THR A 267 -13.78 7.43 2.31
CA THR A 267 -14.22 6.82 3.57
C THR A 267 -14.70 5.39 3.37
N PHE A 268 -14.90 4.71 4.48
CA PHE A 268 -15.25 3.30 4.55
C PHE A 268 -16.45 3.10 5.48
N GLU A 269 -16.97 1.88 5.49
CA GLU A 269 -17.84 1.40 6.54
C GLU A 269 -17.20 1.64 7.93
N PRO A 270 -17.96 2.11 8.93
CA PRO A 270 -17.44 2.27 10.28
C PRO A 270 -17.09 0.90 10.89
N ASP A 271 -15.98 0.85 11.60
CA ASP A 271 -15.59 -0.34 12.35
C ASP A 271 -16.53 -0.56 13.54
N PRO A 272 -17.17 -1.72 13.66
CA PRO A 272 -18.15 -1.96 14.71
C PRO A 272 -17.54 -2.11 16.11
N GLU A 273 -16.25 -2.44 16.22
CA GLU A 273 -15.57 -2.62 17.51
C GLU A 273 -15.18 -1.27 18.13
N THR A 274 -14.62 -0.38 17.31
CA THR A 274 -14.16 0.95 17.75
C THR A 274 -15.18 2.05 17.54
N ARG A 275 -16.19 1.83 16.69
CA ARG A 275 -17.14 2.81 16.16
C ARG A 275 -16.47 3.94 15.37
N TRP A 276 -15.25 3.72 14.92
CA TRP A 276 -14.51 4.69 14.13
C TRP A 276 -14.78 4.53 12.64
N MET A 277 -15.09 5.65 12.01
CA MET A 277 -15.12 5.74 10.55
C MET A 277 -13.85 6.43 10.08
N LYS A 278 -13.06 5.71 9.29
CA LYS A 278 -11.80 6.23 8.75
C LYS A 278 -12.05 7.14 7.56
N ILE A 279 -11.33 8.24 7.51
CA ILE A 279 -11.36 9.22 6.44
C ILE A 279 -9.93 9.53 6.01
N CYS A 280 -9.71 9.57 4.71
CA CYS A 280 -8.44 9.99 4.11
C CYS A 280 -8.71 11.15 3.15
N ASP A 281 -7.79 12.10 3.09
CA ASP A 281 -7.79 13.09 2.00
C ASP A 281 -7.19 12.50 0.71
N ASN A 282 -7.34 13.21 -0.40
CA ASN A 282 -6.72 12.89 -1.69
C ASN A 282 -5.62 13.89 -2.09
N ASN A 283 -5.05 14.60 -1.14
CA ASN A 283 -3.86 15.42 -1.39
C ASN A 283 -2.70 14.57 -1.93
N PRO A 284 -1.75 15.15 -2.68
CA PRO A 284 -0.62 14.43 -3.26
C PRO A 284 0.30 13.76 -2.24
N GLY A 285 0.15 14.09 -0.95
CA GLY A 285 0.91 13.56 0.16
C GLY A 285 2.11 14.45 0.54
N TYR A 286 2.93 13.94 1.44
CA TYR A 286 4.06 14.67 2.01
C TYR A 286 5.31 13.80 1.98
N GLN A 287 6.46 14.45 2.06
CA GLN A 287 7.77 13.83 2.16
C GLN A 287 8.54 14.38 3.37
N TYR A 288 9.65 13.72 3.73
CA TYR A 288 10.53 14.15 4.81
C TYR A 288 11.97 13.96 4.38
N ARG A 289 12.57 14.98 3.75
CA ARG A 289 13.85 14.91 3.04
C ARG A 289 15.05 15.05 3.98
N LEU A 290 15.32 14.05 4.80
CA LEU A 290 16.51 13.99 5.66
C LEU A 290 17.58 13.03 5.18
N GLY A 291 17.26 12.10 4.29
CA GLY A 291 18.23 11.17 3.73
C GLY A 291 19.21 11.88 2.79
N THR A 292 20.44 11.39 2.74
CA THR A 292 21.46 11.86 1.80
C THR A 292 22.11 10.67 1.10
N TYR A 293 22.28 10.78 -0.20
CA TYR A 293 22.96 9.79 -1.03
C TYR A 293 24.00 10.48 -1.89
N THR A 294 25.24 9.99 -1.85
CA THR A 294 26.30 10.47 -2.75
C THR A 294 26.41 9.46 -3.88
N ASP A 295 26.08 9.90 -5.09
CA ASP A 295 26.15 9.05 -6.26
C ASP A 295 27.60 8.75 -6.68
N PRO A 296 27.86 7.78 -7.58
CA PRO A 296 29.21 7.45 -8.04
C PRO A 296 29.96 8.61 -8.71
N SER A 297 29.27 9.69 -9.12
CA SER A 297 29.90 10.91 -9.66
C SER A 297 30.34 11.90 -8.57
N GLY A 298 29.99 11.64 -7.31
CA GLY A 298 30.25 12.51 -6.16
C GLY A 298 29.14 13.55 -5.91
N LYS A 299 28.03 13.52 -6.65
CA LYS A 299 26.89 14.42 -6.42
C LYS A 299 26.09 13.95 -5.20
N VAL A 300 25.83 14.87 -4.28
CA VAL A 300 24.97 14.65 -3.13
C VAL A 300 23.52 14.92 -3.52
N GLU A 301 22.66 13.96 -3.30
CA GLU A 301 21.22 14.05 -3.50
C GLU A 301 20.50 13.87 -2.15
N HIS A 302 19.46 14.68 -1.90
CA HIS A 302 18.62 14.54 -0.72
C HIS A 302 17.36 13.75 -1.07
N TYR A 303 17.00 12.80 -0.23
CA TYR A 303 15.80 11.99 -0.43
C TYR A 303 14.95 11.90 0.83
N SER A 304 13.70 11.52 0.65
CA SER A 304 12.73 11.35 1.73
C SER A 304 12.93 10.03 2.46
N VAL A 305 12.87 10.09 3.79
CA VAL A 305 12.84 8.92 4.69
C VAL A 305 11.56 8.94 5.51
N PRO A 306 11.07 7.79 6.01
CA PRO A 306 9.86 7.78 6.81
C PRO A 306 10.10 8.37 8.21
N ARG A 307 9.12 9.15 8.69
CA ARG A 307 9.01 9.59 10.08
C ARG A 307 7.76 8.91 10.67
N TYR A 308 7.96 7.74 11.23
CA TYR A 308 6.85 6.89 11.66
C TYR A 308 6.13 7.41 12.90
N ALA A 309 4.79 7.33 12.89
CA ALA A 309 3.97 7.71 14.04
C ALA A 309 4.23 6.84 15.28
N SER A 310 4.74 5.62 15.12
CA SER A 310 5.16 4.75 16.24
C SER A 310 6.30 5.36 17.08
N ALA A 311 7.22 6.07 16.40
CA ALA A 311 8.33 6.80 17.05
C ALA A 311 7.98 8.27 17.37
N HIS A 312 6.96 8.82 16.71
CA HIS A 312 6.55 10.22 16.78
C HIS A 312 5.03 10.35 16.94
N PRO A 313 4.43 9.81 18.02
CA PRO A 313 2.98 9.70 18.19
C PRO A 313 2.27 11.05 18.33
N ASP A 314 2.99 12.11 18.71
CA ASP A 314 2.44 13.44 18.94
C ASP A 314 2.45 14.35 17.69
N ASP A 315 3.04 13.89 16.58
CA ASP A 315 3.12 14.72 15.36
C ASP A 315 1.73 15.02 14.74
N GLY A 316 0.83 14.02 14.70
CA GLY A 316 -0.48 14.17 14.06
C GLY A 316 -0.40 14.29 12.53
N ILE A 317 -1.10 15.28 11.97
CA ILE A 317 -1.16 15.56 10.53
C ILE A 317 -1.06 17.08 10.28
N PRO A 318 -0.62 17.53 9.08
CA PRO A 318 -0.64 18.94 8.71
C PRO A 318 -2.04 19.58 8.84
N GLU A 319 -2.09 20.86 9.22
CA GLU A 319 -3.36 21.58 9.37
C GLU A 319 -4.17 21.60 8.07
N GLU A 320 -3.50 21.74 6.93
CA GLU A 320 -4.16 21.71 5.62
C GLU A 320 -4.79 20.35 5.31
N ALA A 321 -4.18 19.24 5.74
CA ALA A 321 -4.74 17.91 5.61
C ALA A 321 -5.96 17.72 6.52
N ALA A 322 -5.89 18.21 7.76
CA ALA A 322 -7.05 18.22 8.66
C ALA A 322 -8.22 19.02 8.08
N LYS A 323 -7.96 20.18 7.45
CA LYS A 323 -8.97 20.96 6.74
C LYS A 323 -9.55 20.21 5.54
N ALA A 324 -8.72 19.49 4.77
CA ALA A 324 -9.19 18.70 3.63
C ALA A 324 -10.09 17.53 4.10
N ILE A 325 -9.71 16.82 5.16
CA ILE A 325 -10.53 15.77 5.76
C ILE A 325 -11.88 16.35 6.25
N ASN A 326 -11.87 17.49 6.98
CA ASN A 326 -13.10 18.11 7.43
C ASN A 326 -13.97 18.56 6.24
N ARG A 327 -13.39 19.11 5.17
CA ARG A 327 -14.12 19.45 3.95
C ARG A 327 -14.79 18.22 3.32
N PHE A 328 -14.10 17.08 3.27
CA PHE A 328 -14.71 15.84 2.81
C PHE A 328 -15.95 15.48 3.67
N VAL A 329 -15.80 15.55 5.00
CA VAL A 329 -16.92 15.30 5.93
C VAL A 329 -18.07 16.27 5.68
N ASP A 330 -17.80 17.57 5.56
CA ASP A 330 -18.81 18.61 5.38
C ASP A 330 -19.61 18.44 4.08
N VAL A 331 -18.96 17.96 3.02
CA VAL A 331 -19.59 17.74 1.71
C VAL A 331 -20.30 16.39 1.65
N VAL A 332 -19.63 15.32 2.06
CA VAL A 332 -20.09 13.93 1.84
C VAL A 332 -20.99 13.44 2.97
N MET A 333 -20.71 13.86 4.19
CA MET A 333 -21.36 13.39 5.43
C MET A 333 -21.68 14.55 6.37
N PRO A 334 -22.48 15.56 5.95
CA PRO A 334 -22.68 16.79 6.72
C PRO A 334 -23.24 16.56 8.12
N GLN A 335 -23.93 15.43 8.37
CA GLN A 335 -24.40 15.05 9.71
C GLN A 335 -23.26 14.75 10.70
N PHE A 336 -22.04 14.56 10.23
CA PHE A 336 -20.85 14.35 11.06
C PHE A 336 -19.93 15.57 11.12
N SER A 337 -20.32 16.69 10.49
CA SER A 337 -19.56 17.93 10.49
C SER A 337 -19.23 18.41 11.91
N GLY A 338 -18.03 18.95 12.08
CA GLY A 338 -17.55 19.49 13.34
C GLY A 338 -17.17 18.46 14.40
N ARG A 339 -17.21 17.17 14.10
CA ARG A 339 -16.72 16.12 15.02
C ARG A 339 -15.20 16.18 15.13
N PRO A 340 -14.64 15.89 16.32
CA PRO A 340 -13.19 15.78 16.49
C PRO A 340 -12.59 14.71 15.58
N LEU A 341 -11.44 15.02 14.98
CA LEU A 341 -10.63 14.03 14.27
C LEU A 341 -9.80 13.21 15.27
N LEU A 342 -10.01 11.90 15.31
CA LEU A 342 -9.37 10.97 16.23
C LEU A 342 -8.28 10.17 15.52
N GLY A 343 -7.18 9.86 16.22
CA GLY A 343 -6.10 9.02 15.72
C GLY A 343 -5.52 9.52 14.39
N ALA A 344 -5.50 10.86 14.22
CA ALA A 344 -4.95 11.50 13.04
C ALA A 344 -3.46 11.21 12.93
N ARG A 345 -3.01 10.68 11.79
CA ARG A 345 -1.62 10.31 11.56
C ARG A 345 -1.24 10.27 10.09
N VAL A 346 0.04 10.29 9.82
CA VAL A 346 0.61 10.01 8.51
C VAL A 346 0.78 8.50 8.30
N CYS A 347 0.62 8.05 7.07
CA CYS A 347 0.82 6.66 6.64
C CYS A 347 1.86 6.64 5.52
N TRP A 348 3.03 6.07 5.80
CA TRP A 348 4.17 6.06 4.88
C TRP A 348 4.07 4.96 3.84
N CYS A 349 4.45 5.27 2.62
CA CYS A 349 4.54 4.37 1.47
C CYS A 349 5.70 4.79 0.55
N THR A 350 5.90 4.06 -0.54
CA THR A 350 6.81 4.45 -1.62
C THR A 350 6.06 4.57 -2.93
N ASP A 351 6.31 5.64 -3.67
CA ASP A 351 5.85 5.76 -5.05
C ASP A 351 7.03 5.61 -6.00
N SER A 352 6.81 4.98 -7.12
CA SER A 352 7.70 5.02 -8.27
C SER A 352 7.24 6.08 -9.28
N PRO A 353 8.11 6.54 -10.19
CA PRO A 353 7.77 7.57 -11.17
C PRO A 353 6.65 7.17 -12.15
N ASP A 354 6.45 5.88 -12.35
CA ASP A 354 5.50 5.28 -13.28
C ASP A 354 4.34 4.55 -12.59
N ALA A 355 4.26 4.65 -11.25
CA ALA A 355 3.30 3.95 -10.39
C ALA A 355 3.40 2.41 -10.44
N HIS A 356 4.41 1.84 -11.09
CA HIS A 356 4.66 0.40 -11.09
C HIS A 356 5.48 -0.01 -9.85
N TRP A 357 5.32 -1.23 -9.42
CA TRP A 357 6.14 -1.81 -8.34
C TRP A 357 7.58 -2.07 -8.81
N LEU A 358 8.47 -2.28 -7.89
CA LEU A 358 9.83 -2.75 -8.16
C LEU A 358 9.94 -4.20 -7.68
N ILE A 359 9.92 -5.14 -8.62
CA ILE A 359 10.16 -6.57 -8.36
C ILE A 359 11.20 -7.04 -9.36
N ASP A 360 12.48 -6.98 -8.97
CA ASP A 360 13.61 -7.35 -9.81
C ASP A 360 14.84 -7.68 -8.97
N ASN A 361 15.79 -8.38 -9.55
CA ASN A 361 17.07 -8.63 -8.89
C ASN A 361 17.88 -7.35 -8.75
N HIS A 362 18.54 -7.19 -7.60
CA HIS A 362 19.44 -6.06 -7.40
C HIS A 362 20.61 -6.13 -8.40
N PRO A 363 20.95 -5.03 -9.10
CA PRO A 363 21.90 -5.08 -10.23
C PRO A 363 23.31 -5.50 -9.84
N LYS A 364 23.72 -5.30 -8.58
CA LYS A 364 25.05 -5.66 -8.08
C LYS A 364 25.05 -6.91 -7.19
N HIS A 365 23.92 -7.30 -6.66
CA HIS A 365 23.77 -8.39 -5.70
C HIS A 365 22.66 -9.33 -6.20
N PRO A 366 23.00 -10.31 -7.07
CA PRO A 366 22.00 -11.20 -7.68
C PRO A 366 21.29 -12.09 -6.68
N GLU A 367 21.82 -12.24 -5.47
CA GLU A 367 21.20 -12.95 -4.35
C GLU A 367 20.09 -12.14 -3.67
N LEU A 368 19.96 -10.84 -3.98
CA LEU A 368 18.98 -9.93 -3.42
C LEU A 368 17.89 -9.61 -4.45
N LEU A 369 16.69 -10.09 -4.20
CA LEU A 369 15.48 -9.69 -4.91
C LEU A 369 14.90 -8.44 -4.22
N LEU A 370 14.70 -7.38 -4.97
CA LEU A 370 13.94 -6.19 -4.53
C LEU A 370 12.46 -6.46 -4.75
N ALA A 371 11.64 -6.24 -3.74
CA ALA A 371 10.17 -6.35 -3.82
C ALA A 371 9.55 -5.20 -3.01
N THR A 372 9.45 -4.03 -3.62
CA THR A 372 9.08 -2.77 -2.97
C THR A 372 8.41 -1.80 -3.94
N GLY A 373 8.25 -0.52 -3.61
CA GLY A 373 7.65 0.48 -4.49
C GLY A 373 6.15 0.28 -4.66
N ASP A 374 5.42 0.17 -3.54
CA ASP A 374 4.00 -0.20 -3.50
C ASP A 374 3.06 0.81 -4.22
N SER A 375 3.53 2.02 -4.48
CA SER A 375 2.83 3.10 -5.20
C SER A 375 1.40 3.32 -4.72
N GLY A 376 1.16 3.08 -3.41
CA GLY A 376 -0.11 3.27 -2.73
C GLY A 376 -1.23 2.31 -3.15
N HIS A 377 -0.95 1.29 -3.95
CA HIS A 377 -2.00 0.40 -4.44
C HIS A 377 -1.69 -1.11 -4.33
N ALA A 378 -0.65 -1.52 -3.61
CA ALA A 378 -0.25 -2.92 -3.53
C ALA A 378 -1.11 -3.77 -2.56
N PHE A 379 -1.67 -3.19 -1.48
CA PHE A 379 -2.35 -4.02 -0.46
C PHE A 379 -3.50 -4.85 -1.02
N LYS A 380 -4.26 -4.33 -1.99
CA LYS A 380 -5.36 -5.08 -2.60
C LYS A 380 -4.93 -6.37 -3.31
N MET A 381 -3.64 -6.46 -3.65
CA MET A 381 -3.01 -7.65 -4.23
C MET A 381 -2.41 -8.60 -3.16
N PHE A 382 -2.64 -8.33 -1.87
CA PHE A 382 -2.05 -9.10 -0.77
C PHE A 382 -2.22 -10.62 -0.93
N PRO A 383 -3.39 -11.15 -1.34
CA PRO A 383 -3.55 -12.59 -1.49
C PRO A 383 -2.72 -13.24 -2.59
N ILE A 384 -2.20 -12.45 -3.54
CA ILE A 384 -1.51 -12.99 -4.72
C ILE A 384 -0.08 -12.50 -4.90
N ILE A 385 0.26 -11.30 -4.37
CA ILE A 385 1.54 -10.66 -4.69
C ILE A 385 2.76 -11.48 -4.26
N GLY A 386 2.68 -12.18 -3.14
CA GLY A 386 3.76 -13.07 -2.69
C GLY A 386 4.00 -14.25 -3.61
N ASP A 387 2.98 -14.71 -4.33
CA ASP A 387 3.11 -15.75 -5.35
C ASP A 387 3.89 -15.25 -6.58
N TYR A 388 3.65 -13.99 -6.98
CA TYR A 388 4.45 -13.31 -8.03
C TYR A 388 5.90 -13.07 -7.60
N ILE A 389 6.12 -12.65 -6.34
CA ILE A 389 7.47 -12.45 -5.80
C ILE A 389 8.20 -13.80 -5.70
N ALA A 390 7.51 -14.87 -5.31
CA ALA A 390 8.09 -16.21 -5.31
C ALA A 390 8.43 -16.68 -6.74
N ASP A 391 7.61 -16.36 -7.75
CA ASP A 391 7.93 -16.61 -9.15
C ASP A 391 9.17 -15.83 -9.61
N ALA A 392 9.31 -14.56 -9.17
CA ALA A 392 10.51 -13.77 -9.45
C ALA A 392 11.76 -14.40 -8.83
N LEU A 393 11.68 -14.84 -7.58
CA LEU A 393 12.77 -15.52 -6.88
C LEU A 393 13.17 -16.86 -7.57
N GLU A 394 12.19 -17.56 -8.13
CA GLU A 394 12.39 -18.77 -8.92
C GLU A 394 12.81 -18.49 -10.38
N GLY A 395 13.02 -17.23 -10.76
CA GLY A 395 13.42 -16.81 -12.12
C GLY A 395 12.33 -16.95 -13.17
N LYS A 396 11.06 -17.07 -12.78
CA LYS A 396 9.94 -17.23 -13.70
C LYS A 396 9.47 -15.89 -14.29
N PRO A 397 9.14 -15.83 -15.60
CA PRO A 397 8.72 -14.59 -16.28
C PRO A 397 7.48 -13.91 -15.67
N ARG A 398 6.56 -14.68 -15.05
CA ARG A 398 5.35 -14.13 -14.41
C ARG A 398 5.70 -13.17 -13.28
N GLY A 399 6.77 -13.42 -12.53
CA GLY A 399 7.25 -12.56 -11.44
C GLY A 399 8.23 -11.47 -11.89
N LEU A 400 8.93 -11.67 -13.02
CA LEU A 400 9.94 -10.75 -13.56
C LEU A 400 9.37 -9.95 -14.75
N ARG A 401 8.30 -9.18 -14.50
CA ARG A 401 7.64 -8.37 -15.52
C ARG A 401 8.51 -7.17 -15.93
N LYS A 402 8.41 -6.76 -17.21
CA LYS A 402 9.16 -5.60 -17.73
C LYS A 402 8.81 -4.29 -17.02
N GLU A 403 7.54 -4.15 -16.58
CA GLU A 403 7.02 -2.98 -15.87
C GLU A 403 7.62 -2.83 -14.47
N TRP A 404 8.10 -3.93 -13.87
CA TRP A 404 8.61 -3.96 -12.49
C TRP A 404 10.13 -3.92 -12.38
N LYS A 405 10.83 -3.73 -13.50
CA LYS A 405 12.30 -3.78 -13.57
C LYS A 405 12.98 -2.60 -12.91
N TYR A 406 14.18 -2.86 -12.41
CA TYR A 406 15.13 -1.87 -11.93
C TYR A 406 15.77 -1.10 -13.10
N GLY A 407 15.97 0.22 -12.94
CA GLY A 407 16.85 1.04 -13.80
C GLY A 407 16.20 1.71 -15.02
N ASP A 408 14.97 1.39 -15.35
CA ASP A 408 14.28 1.96 -16.53
C ASP A 408 13.30 3.11 -16.18
N ARG A 409 13.34 3.59 -14.93
CA ARG A 409 12.36 4.55 -14.42
C ARG A 409 12.78 5.97 -14.68
N LYS A 410 11.88 6.79 -15.19
CA LYS A 410 12.13 8.22 -15.39
C LYS A 410 12.15 8.93 -14.04
N SER A 411 13.20 9.67 -13.76
CA SER A 411 13.53 10.28 -12.47
C SER A 411 12.66 11.49 -12.06
N LYS A 412 11.42 11.61 -12.51
CA LYS A 412 10.50 12.63 -12.00
C LYS A 412 9.50 12.00 -11.07
N PRO A 413 9.51 12.38 -9.77
CA PRO A 413 8.46 11.97 -8.87
C PRO A 413 7.10 12.44 -9.39
N VAL A 414 6.23 11.50 -9.75
CA VAL A 414 4.84 11.79 -10.11
C VAL A 414 3.98 11.21 -9.00
N SER A 415 3.19 12.07 -8.34
CA SER A 415 2.25 11.56 -7.35
C SER A 415 1.21 10.67 -8.03
N THR A 416 0.89 9.53 -7.41
CA THR A 416 -0.21 8.66 -7.82
C THR A 416 -1.59 9.28 -7.54
N ARG A 417 -1.63 10.47 -6.93
CA ARG A 417 -2.84 11.24 -6.67
C ARG A 417 -2.78 12.59 -7.39
N PRO A 418 -3.94 13.12 -7.83
CA PRO A 418 -4.00 14.43 -8.45
C PRO A 418 -3.55 15.51 -7.47
N GLY A 419 -3.04 16.59 -7.99
CA GLY A 419 -2.65 17.76 -7.21
C GLY A 419 -1.28 18.30 -7.60
N THR A 420 -0.88 19.32 -6.86
CA THR A 420 0.34 20.07 -7.06
C THR A 420 1.54 19.40 -6.39
N GLU A 421 2.50 20.16 -5.97
CA GLU A 421 3.75 19.72 -5.39
C GLU A 421 3.57 18.90 -4.09
N VAL A 422 4.34 17.82 -3.96
CA VAL A 422 4.47 17.04 -2.71
C VAL A 422 5.34 17.86 -1.76
N LYS A 423 4.74 18.43 -0.70
CA LYS A 423 5.42 19.29 0.27
C LYS A 423 6.28 18.48 1.25
N ASP A 424 7.31 19.13 1.82
CA ASP A 424 8.04 18.55 2.94
C ASP A 424 7.27 18.79 4.25
N LEU A 425 7.21 17.76 5.12
CA LEU A 425 6.52 17.88 6.42
C LEU A 425 7.09 19.02 7.27
N ARG A 426 8.39 19.31 7.17
CA ARG A 426 9.06 20.40 7.89
C ARG A 426 8.55 21.80 7.51
N ASP A 427 7.95 21.94 6.33
CA ASP A 427 7.42 23.21 5.83
C ASP A 427 5.96 23.45 6.26
N VAL A 428 5.27 22.40 6.70
CA VAL A 428 3.82 22.41 6.99
C VAL A 428 3.44 21.94 8.38
N MET A 429 4.41 21.46 9.17
CA MET A 429 4.22 20.99 10.54
C MET A 429 5.33 21.47 11.46
N ASP A 430 5.00 21.73 12.70
CA ASP A 430 5.97 21.91 13.79
C ASP A 430 6.35 20.54 14.35
N LEU A 431 7.36 19.92 13.74
CA LEU A 431 7.84 18.59 14.09
C LEU A 431 8.67 18.65 15.38
N LYS A 432 8.31 17.86 16.35
CA LYS A 432 8.98 17.79 17.67
C LYS A 432 10.09 16.75 17.76
#